data_0090dd11ff9423369ff8ba13fee97dfe
#
_entry.id   0090dd11ff9423369ff8ba13fee97dfe
#
_cell.length_a   1.000
_cell.length_b   1.000
_cell.length_c   1.000
_cell.angle_alpha   90.00
_cell.angle_beta   90.00
_cell.angle_gamma   90.00
#
_symmetry.space_group_name_H-M   'P 1'
#
loop_
_entity.id
_entity.type
_entity.pdbx_description
1 polymer ?
#
loop_
_entity_poly.entity_id
_entity_poly.type
_entity_poly.pdbx_seq_one_letter_code
_entity_poly.pdbx_strand_id
1 'polypeptide(L)'
;MQGFTPSCIDGVHSGVLGTDFASGEHVIKKHRYSGFFGTDLDIILREWDIDTVIISGTTTENCCLSTARDAMFHNYRVVFLSDATATHDYPDRGFGSMPAAEVHHATLVILAFSTGHVMSVDDMKARLSGAPIEHRARWAS
;
A
#
# COMPACT_ATOMS: atom_id res chain seq x y z
N MET A 1 10.90 -27.02 13.78
CA MET A 1 10.20 -25.80 13.38
C MET A 1 11.25 -24.81 12.91
N GLN A 2 11.42 -24.70 11.61
CA GLN A 2 12.23 -23.60 11.06
C GLN A 2 11.38 -22.33 11.19
N GLY A 3 11.89 -21.36 11.94
CA GLY A 3 11.21 -20.10 12.16
C GLY A 3 10.94 -19.39 10.83
N PHE A 4 9.69 -19.06 10.59
CA PHE A 4 9.28 -18.19 9.51
C PHE A 4 9.84 -16.79 9.80
N THR A 5 10.96 -16.45 9.20
CA THR A 5 11.44 -15.08 9.13
C THR A 5 10.81 -14.44 7.91
N PRO A 6 9.84 -13.53 8.07
CA PRO A 6 9.32 -12.80 6.94
C PRO A 6 10.45 -11.97 6.33
N SER A 7 10.72 -12.18 5.07
CA SER A 7 11.76 -11.48 4.31
C SER A 7 11.63 -9.94 4.29
N CYS A 8 10.51 -9.41 4.77
CA CYS A 8 10.32 -7.98 4.96
C CYS A 8 11.09 -7.37 6.13
N ILE A 9 11.70 -8.18 7.00
CA ILE A 9 12.48 -7.64 8.11
C ILE A 9 13.80 -7.07 7.58
N ASP A 10 14.36 -7.70 6.57
CA ASP A 10 15.62 -7.26 5.97
C ASP A 10 15.41 -6.31 4.79
N GLY A 11 14.19 -6.20 4.29
CA GLY A 11 13.86 -5.45 3.08
C GLY A 11 13.57 -3.97 3.26
N VAL A 12 13.56 -3.49 4.48
CA VAL A 12 13.23 -2.09 4.75
C VAL A 12 14.27 -1.11 4.17
N HIS A 13 15.47 -1.58 3.96
CA HIS A 13 16.53 -0.77 3.34
C HIS A 13 16.79 -1.16 1.90
N SER A 14 16.15 -2.18 1.40
CA SER A 14 16.40 -2.61 0.02
C SER A 14 15.69 -1.73 -1.01
N GLY A 15 14.83 -0.87 -0.55
CA GLY A 15 13.99 -0.15 -1.48
C GLY A 15 14.69 0.93 -2.25
N VAL A 16 15.75 1.50 -1.71
CA VAL A 16 16.17 2.77 -2.29
C VAL A 16 17.65 2.95 -2.17
N LEU A 17 18.38 2.14 -2.90
CA LEU A 17 19.75 2.44 -3.22
C LEU A 17 19.78 3.65 -4.15
N GLY A 18 20.13 4.82 -3.60
CA GLY A 18 20.45 6.00 -4.40
C GLY A 18 19.32 6.98 -4.67
N THR A 19 18.24 6.99 -3.88
CA THR A 19 17.34 8.14 -3.90
C THR A 19 17.82 9.17 -2.87
N ASP A 20 18.23 10.29 -3.35
CA ASP A 20 18.27 11.49 -2.54
C ASP A 20 16.83 11.83 -2.17
N PHE A 21 16.48 11.73 -0.90
CA PHE A 21 15.17 12.18 -0.42
C PHE A 21 15.05 13.67 -0.66
N ALA A 22 13.96 14.10 -1.27
CA ALA A 22 13.70 15.50 -1.45
C ALA A 22 13.54 16.19 -0.08
N SER A 23 13.89 17.47 -0.01
CA SER A 23 13.67 18.25 1.20
C SER A 23 12.19 18.23 1.56
N GLY A 24 11.84 17.74 2.75
CA GLY A 24 10.47 17.58 3.23
C GLY A 24 9.91 16.17 3.14
N GLU A 25 10.64 15.20 2.61
CA GLU A 25 10.25 13.79 2.67
C GLU A 25 10.57 13.19 4.05
N HIS A 26 9.60 12.44 4.59
CA HIS A 26 9.77 11.70 5.83
C HIS A 26 10.09 10.24 5.58
N VAL A 27 11.17 9.77 6.19
CA VAL A 27 11.58 8.37 6.13
C VAL A 27 11.08 7.66 7.38
N ILE A 28 10.13 6.74 7.20
CA ILE A 28 9.57 5.92 8.27
C ILE A 28 10.25 4.55 8.27
N LYS A 29 11.01 4.26 9.32
CA LYS A 29 11.60 2.94 9.51
C LYS A 29 10.55 2.00 10.08
N LYS A 30 10.18 0.99 9.32
CA LYS A 30 9.21 -0.03 9.75
C LYS A 30 9.86 -1.40 9.91
N HIS A 31 9.29 -2.24 10.78
CA HIS A 31 9.75 -3.59 11.07
C HIS A 31 8.74 -4.67 10.72
N ARG A 32 7.61 -4.28 10.12
CA ARG A 32 6.53 -5.17 9.66
C ARG A 32 6.02 -4.70 8.31
N TYR A 33 5.08 -5.42 7.71
CA TYR A 33 4.53 -5.08 6.40
C TYR A 33 3.86 -3.70 6.39
N SER A 34 3.04 -3.42 7.39
CA SER A 34 2.38 -2.13 7.49
C SER A 34 3.34 -0.99 7.83
N GLY A 35 3.13 0.14 7.19
CA GLY A 35 3.80 1.39 7.50
C GLY A 35 3.34 2.02 8.83
N PHE A 36 2.18 1.61 9.35
CA PHE A 36 1.63 2.13 10.61
C PHE A 36 2.07 1.33 11.84
N PHE A 37 2.27 0.01 11.68
CA PHE A 37 2.53 -0.85 12.81
C PHE A 37 3.89 -0.57 13.47
N GLY A 38 3.84 -0.06 14.72
CA GLY A 38 5.04 0.23 15.50
C GLY A 38 5.91 1.36 14.94
N THR A 39 5.28 2.35 14.29
CA THR A 39 5.91 3.54 13.74
C THR A 39 5.17 4.80 14.17
N ASP A 40 5.76 5.95 13.92
CA ASP A 40 5.15 7.27 14.20
C ASP A 40 4.30 7.79 13.03
N LEU A 41 4.02 6.96 12.01
CA LEU A 41 3.35 7.43 10.79
C LEU A 41 1.97 8.06 11.06
N ASP A 42 1.15 7.44 11.89
CA ASP A 42 -0.19 7.98 12.24
C ASP A 42 -0.08 9.34 12.94
N ILE A 43 0.88 9.50 13.85
CA ILE A 43 1.12 10.75 14.57
C ILE A 43 1.51 11.86 13.59
N ILE A 44 2.44 11.58 12.69
CA ILE A 44 2.92 12.53 11.68
C ILE A 44 1.81 12.95 10.73
N LEU A 45 1.02 11.98 10.22
CA LEU A 45 -0.08 12.28 9.30
C LEU A 45 -1.16 13.15 9.97
N ARG A 46 -1.48 12.89 11.25
CA ARG A 46 -2.45 13.69 12.00
C ARG A 46 -1.93 15.08 12.32
N GLU A 47 -0.66 15.24 12.64
CA GLU A 47 -0.05 16.55 12.85
C GLU A 47 -0.18 17.45 11.62
N TRP A 48 -0.21 16.84 10.43
CA TRP A 48 -0.36 17.56 9.17
C TRP A 48 -1.79 17.62 8.64
N ASP A 49 -2.79 17.27 9.46
CA ASP A 49 -4.21 17.22 9.08
C ASP A 49 -4.46 16.40 7.81
N ILE A 50 -3.67 15.34 7.58
CA ILE A 50 -3.87 14.44 6.44
C ILE A 50 -5.05 13.53 6.72
N ASP A 51 -5.98 13.47 5.79
CA ASP A 51 -7.16 12.60 5.83
C ASP A 51 -7.16 11.52 4.73
N THR A 52 -6.26 11.62 3.78
CA THR A 52 -6.19 10.73 2.62
C THR A 52 -4.76 10.28 2.39
N VAL A 53 -4.55 8.98 2.24
CA VAL A 53 -3.25 8.40 1.91
C VAL A 53 -3.27 7.78 0.53
N ILE A 54 -2.23 8.03 -0.24
CA ILE A 54 -2.00 7.45 -1.55
C ILE A 54 -0.90 6.41 -1.41
N ILE A 55 -1.17 5.17 -1.81
CA ILE A 55 -0.25 4.05 -1.63
C ILE A 55 0.32 3.59 -2.96
N SER A 56 1.64 3.52 -2.99
CA SER A 56 2.45 2.96 -4.08
C SER A 56 3.62 2.18 -3.51
N GLY A 57 4.30 1.37 -4.34
CA GLY A 57 5.50 0.64 -3.95
C GLY A 57 5.39 -0.88 -4.06
N THR A 58 6.15 -1.61 -3.26
CA THR A 58 6.25 -3.08 -3.28
C THR A 58 6.24 -3.67 -1.87
N THR A 59 5.71 -4.88 -1.68
CA THR A 59 4.91 -5.65 -2.64
C THR A 59 3.44 -5.36 -2.45
N THR A 60 2.68 -5.51 -3.54
CA THR A 60 1.24 -5.18 -3.60
C THR A 60 0.45 -5.83 -2.47
N GLU A 61 0.61 -7.15 -2.28
CA GLU A 61 -0.17 -7.99 -1.36
C GLU A 61 0.34 -7.99 0.08
N ASN A 62 1.58 -7.54 0.32
CA ASN A 62 2.16 -7.51 1.67
C ASN A 62 2.23 -6.08 2.21
N CYS A 63 3.30 -5.34 1.90
CA CYS A 63 3.53 -4.02 2.49
C CYS A 63 2.44 -3.02 2.09
N CYS A 64 2.08 -2.98 0.81
CA CYS A 64 1.08 -2.03 0.33
C CYS A 64 -0.32 -2.36 0.83
N LEU A 65 -0.76 -3.64 0.72
CA LEU A 65 -2.05 -4.08 1.25
C LEU A 65 -2.17 -3.86 2.77
N SER A 66 -1.13 -4.24 3.54
CA SER A 66 -1.15 -4.09 5.00
C SER A 66 -1.22 -2.63 5.41
N THR A 67 -0.44 -1.77 4.75
CA THR A 67 -0.47 -0.32 5.00
C THR A 67 -1.82 0.28 4.63
N ALA A 68 -2.41 -0.14 3.50
CA ALA A 68 -3.73 0.31 3.07
C ALA A 68 -4.83 -0.05 4.08
N ARG A 69 -4.80 -1.26 4.61
CA ARG A 69 -5.78 -1.72 5.61
C ARG A 69 -5.61 -1.00 6.93
N ASP A 70 -4.39 -0.84 7.42
CA ASP A 70 -4.15 -0.09 8.64
C ASP A 70 -4.56 1.37 8.48
N ALA A 71 -4.27 2.00 7.34
CA ALA A 71 -4.75 3.34 7.04
C ALA A 71 -6.28 3.44 7.14
N MET A 72 -7.00 2.47 6.56
CA MET A 72 -8.46 2.40 6.66
C MET A 72 -8.92 2.22 8.12
N PHE A 73 -8.26 1.34 8.90
CA PHE A 73 -8.58 1.15 10.32
C PHE A 73 -8.33 2.39 11.17
N HIS A 74 -7.37 3.22 10.76
CA HIS A 74 -7.12 4.55 11.36
C HIS A 74 -8.04 5.66 10.81
N ASN A 75 -9.04 5.31 9.99
CA ASN A 75 -10.02 6.22 9.37
C ASN A 75 -9.44 7.17 8.30
N TYR A 76 -8.32 6.84 7.69
CA TYR A 76 -7.88 7.53 6.48
C TYR A 76 -8.68 7.07 5.26
N ARG A 77 -8.90 7.98 4.34
CA ARG A 77 -9.29 7.63 2.98
C ARG A 77 -8.08 7.02 2.27
N VAL A 78 -8.28 5.88 1.62
CA VAL A 78 -7.21 5.16 0.94
C VAL A 78 -7.37 5.25 -0.56
N VAL A 79 -6.32 5.67 -1.24
CA VAL A 79 -6.13 5.57 -2.69
C VAL A 79 -4.97 4.63 -2.95
N PHE A 80 -5.22 3.57 -3.70
CA PHE A 80 -4.23 2.57 -4.04
C PHE A 80 -3.91 2.62 -5.54
N LEU A 81 -2.65 2.85 -5.88
CA LEU A 81 -2.25 3.01 -7.28
C LEU A 81 -1.95 1.65 -7.92
N SER A 82 -2.81 1.24 -8.85
CA SER A 82 -2.76 -0.09 -9.48
C SER A 82 -1.53 -0.31 -10.34
N ASP A 83 -1.05 0.74 -10.99
CA ASP A 83 0.10 0.73 -11.91
C ASP A 83 1.40 1.29 -11.28
N ALA A 84 1.33 1.70 -10.01
CA ALA A 84 2.50 2.10 -9.22
C ALA A 84 2.77 1.15 -8.04
N THR A 85 2.21 -0.05 -8.08
CA THR A 85 2.51 -1.16 -7.17
C THR A 85 2.88 -2.40 -7.97
N ALA A 86 3.72 -3.25 -7.40
CA ALA A 86 4.20 -4.47 -8.05
C ALA A 86 4.44 -5.58 -7.03
N THR A 87 4.55 -6.81 -7.51
CA THR A 87 4.89 -7.99 -6.72
C THR A 87 5.72 -8.98 -7.54
N HIS A 88 5.91 -10.18 -7.03
CA HIS A 88 6.71 -11.25 -7.64
C HIS A 88 5.92 -12.56 -7.65
N ASP A 89 6.43 -13.55 -8.39
CA ASP A 89 5.83 -14.89 -8.42
C ASP A 89 5.91 -15.57 -7.05
N TYR A 90 4.84 -16.22 -6.66
CA TYR A 90 4.81 -17.06 -5.46
C TYR A 90 5.08 -18.51 -5.82
N PRO A 91 6.12 -19.14 -5.22
CA PRO A 91 6.37 -20.56 -5.39
C PRO A 91 5.32 -21.38 -4.66
N ASP A 92 5.14 -22.63 -5.09
CA ASP A 92 4.29 -23.59 -4.39
C ASP A 92 4.79 -23.86 -2.96
N ARG A 93 3.91 -23.67 -2.01
CA ARG A 93 4.09 -23.98 -0.58
C ARG A 93 3.05 -24.98 -0.07
N GLY A 94 2.51 -25.81 -0.96
CA GLY A 94 1.47 -26.79 -0.65
C GLY A 94 0.06 -26.40 -1.11
N PHE A 95 -0.08 -25.21 -1.75
CA PHE A 95 -1.35 -24.70 -2.27
C PHE A 95 -1.28 -24.32 -3.74
N GLY A 96 -0.21 -24.68 -4.41
CA GLY A 96 0.10 -24.26 -5.77
C GLY A 96 0.95 -22.99 -5.84
N SER A 97 1.49 -22.71 -7.00
CA SER A 97 2.20 -21.49 -7.32
C SER A 97 1.23 -20.43 -7.88
N MET A 98 1.59 -19.16 -7.76
CA MET A 98 0.79 -18.07 -8.33
C MET A 98 1.71 -17.05 -9.02
N PRO A 99 1.53 -16.77 -10.30
CA PRO A 99 2.27 -15.73 -11.01
C PRO A 99 2.02 -14.34 -10.41
N ALA A 100 3.02 -13.46 -10.49
CA ALA A 100 2.94 -12.09 -9.99
C ALA A 100 1.70 -11.33 -10.49
N ALA A 101 1.34 -11.50 -11.74
CA ALA A 101 0.16 -10.85 -12.31
C ALA A 101 -1.16 -11.28 -11.65
N GLU A 102 -1.27 -12.54 -11.27
CA GLU A 102 -2.46 -13.07 -10.57
C GLU A 102 -2.50 -12.60 -9.12
N VAL A 103 -1.37 -12.64 -8.41
CA VAL A 103 -1.25 -12.11 -7.04
C VAL A 103 -1.63 -10.63 -7.01
N HIS A 104 -1.08 -9.86 -7.92
CA HIS A 104 -1.35 -8.44 -8.07
C HIS A 104 -2.84 -8.19 -8.35
N HIS A 105 -3.40 -8.83 -9.36
CA HIS A 105 -4.80 -8.68 -9.74
C HIS A 105 -5.75 -9.04 -8.59
N ALA A 106 -5.54 -10.19 -7.94
CA ALA A 106 -6.37 -10.62 -6.81
C ALA A 106 -6.32 -9.60 -5.66
N THR A 107 -5.13 -9.05 -5.38
CA THR A 107 -4.96 -8.03 -4.34
C THR A 107 -5.70 -6.74 -4.69
N LEU A 108 -5.64 -6.27 -5.93
CA LEU A 108 -6.38 -5.08 -6.37
C LEU A 108 -7.90 -5.28 -6.25
N VAL A 109 -8.40 -6.46 -6.61
CA VAL A 109 -9.83 -6.80 -6.46
C VAL A 109 -10.24 -6.73 -4.99
N ILE A 110 -9.45 -7.33 -4.09
CA ILE A 110 -9.71 -7.32 -2.64
C ILE A 110 -9.71 -5.88 -2.10
N LEU A 111 -8.71 -5.08 -2.47
CA LEU A 111 -8.59 -3.70 -2.04
C LEU A 111 -9.75 -2.84 -2.52
N ALA A 112 -10.11 -2.96 -3.80
CA ALA A 112 -11.23 -2.22 -4.38
C ALA A 112 -12.57 -2.58 -3.73
N PHE A 113 -12.70 -3.83 -3.28
CA PHE A 113 -13.92 -4.30 -2.60
C PHE A 113 -13.97 -3.85 -1.14
N SER A 114 -12.87 -3.87 -0.40
CA SER A 114 -12.92 -3.82 1.08
C SER A 114 -12.08 -2.74 1.75
N THR A 115 -11.33 -1.92 1.00
CA THR A 115 -10.34 -1.08 1.67
C THR A 115 -10.34 0.38 1.19
N GLY A 116 -10.41 0.62 -0.12
CA GLY A 116 -10.34 1.99 -0.63
C GLY A 116 -10.50 2.10 -2.14
N HIS A 117 -10.10 3.22 -2.68
CA HIS A 117 -10.19 3.48 -4.11
C HIS A 117 -8.94 2.94 -4.82
N VAL A 118 -9.13 1.99 -5.74
CA VAL A 118 -8.06 1.51 -6.62
C VAL A 118 -8.15 2.23 -7.95
N MET A 119 -7.06 2.85 -8.39
CA MET A 119 -7.03 3.62 -9.64
C MET A 119 -5.62 3.67 -10.22
N SER A 120 -5.49 4.08 -11.48
CA SER A 120 -4.21 4.35 -12.11
C SER A 120 -3.58 5.66 -11.64
N VAL A 121 -2.28 5.83 -11.89
CA VAL A 121 -1.58 7.10 -11.65
C VAL A 121 -2.21 8.23 -12.48
N ASP A 122 -2.59 7.96 -13.72
CA ASP A 122 -3.19 8.97 -14.59
C ASP A 122 -4.59 9.38 -14.12
N ASP A 123 -5.41 8.43 -13.66
CA ASP A 123 -6.69 8.75 -13.02
C ASP A 123 -6.51 9.59 -11.76
N MET A 124 -5.50 9.28 -10.96
CA MET A 124 -5.19 10.06 -9.77
C MET A 124 -4.77 11.49 -10.12
N LYS A 125 -3.89 11.67 -11.10
CA LYS A 125 -3.48 13.00 -11.59
C LYS A 125 -4.67 13.80 -12.11
N ALA A 126 -5.55 13.17 -12.90
CA ALA A 126 -6.76 13.80 -13.40
C ALA A 126 -7.65 14.32 -12.27
N ARG A 127 -7.79 13.53 -11.20
CA ARG A 127 -8.57 13.94 -10.02
C ARG A 127 -7.93 15.07 -9.24
N LEU A 128 -6.62 15.08 -9.08
CA LEU A 128 -5.89 16.16 -8.42
C LEU A 128 -5.99 17.48 -9.22
N SER A 129 -6.16 17.41 -10.54
CA SER A 129 -6.36 18.58 -11.39
C SER A 129 -7.80 19.13 -11.43
N GLY A 130 -8.71 18.57 -10.62
CA GLY A 130 -10.08 19.10 -10.45
C GLY A 130 -11.18 18.31 -11.14
N ALA A 131 -10.91 17.14 -11.69
CA ALA A 131 -11.97 16.25 -12.19
C ALA A 131 -12.83 15.74 -11.03
N PRO A 132 -14.17 15.67 -11.20
CA PRO A 132 -15.05 15.22 -10.13
C PRO A 132 -14.73 13.77 -9.72
N ILE A 133 -14.68 13.53 -8.41
CA ILE A 133 -14.52 12.20 -7.86
C ILE A 133 -15.87 11.48 -7.99
N GLU A 134 -16.01 10.58 -8.93
CA GLU A 134 -17.11 9.63 -8.90
C GLU A 134 -16.92 8.68 -7.71
N HIS A 135 -17.72 8.86 -6.67
CA HIS A 135 -17.77 7.92 -5.56
C HIS A 135 -18.34 6.58 -6.07
N ARG A 136 -17.46 5.67 -6.43
CA ARG A 136 -17.88 4.26 -6.54
C ARG A 136 -18.28 3.79 -5.15
N ALA A 137 -19.57 3.42 -5.08
CA ALA A 137 -20.29 2.78 -3.99
C ALA A 137 -19.61 2.80 -2.62
N ARG A 138 -20.08 3.69 -1.78
CA ARG A 138 -19.94 3.52 -0.34
C ARG A 138 -20.59 2.19 0.04
N TRP A 139 -19.93 1.45 0.92
CA TRP A 139 -20.56 0.41 1.71
C TRP A 139 -21.91 0.91 2.20
N ALA A 140 -22.98 0.34 1.68
CA ALA A 140 -24.26 0.43 2.34
C ALA A 140 -24.12 -0.41 3.61
N SER A 141 -24.07 0.26 4.73
CA SER A 141 -24.22 -0.36 6.05
C SER A 141 -25.49 -1.17 6.15
#